data_b9938b44013784219e5c9d497dbe5f98
#
_entry.id   b9938b44013784219e5c9d497dbe5f98
#
_cell.length_a   1.000
_cell.length_b   1.000
_cell.length_c   1.000
_cell.angle_alpha   90.00
_cell.angle_beta   90.00
_cell.angle_gamma   90.00
#
_symmetry.space_group_name_H-M   'P 1'
#
loop_
_entity.id
_entity.type
_entity.pdbx_description
1 polymer ?
#
loop_
_entity_poly.entity_id
_entity_poly.type
_entity_poly.pdbx_seq_one_letter_code
_entity_poly.pdbx_strand_id
1 'polypeptide(L)'
;MTSKANSAAENQPATIDGATLRVIPTPQTIHLKTADDVRLEMGKVYREMRTSKLPMEDGTKLVYVLGQLCRIIEVSEVQKRIEAVERVLNRRSKS
;
A
#
# COMPACT_ATOMS: atom_id res chain seq x y z
N MET A 1 4.28 29.24 -15.86
CA MET A 1 4.38 28.90 -15.75
C MET A 1 4.35 28.78 -15.55
N THR A 2 4.21 28.46 -15.27
CA THR A 2 4.24 28.06 -15.00
C THR A 2 3.87 27.78 -14.76
N SER A 3 3.61 27.56 -14.66
CA SER A 3 3.34 27.08 -14.49
C SER A 3 3.00 26.67 -14.60
N LYS A 4 2.90 26.31 -14.99
CA LYS A 4 2.73 25.63 -14.96
C LYS A 4 3.42 25.17 -15.00
N ALA A 5 3.95 24.95 -14.79
CA ALA A 5 4.52 24.52 -14.70
C ALA A 5 4.59 24.03 -14.57
N ASN A 6 4.05 23.48 -14.53
CA ASN A 6 3.98 22.87 -14.41
C ASN A 6 3.70 22.40 -14.79
N SER A 7 3.75 22.42 -15.11
CA SER A 7 3.02 21.76 -15.33
C SER A 7 3.24 20.61 -15.55
N ALA A 8 3.98 20.25 -15.99
CA ALA A 8 4.25 18.99 -16.10
C ALA A 8 4.03 18.29 -14.95
N ALA A 9 4.68 18.60 -14.26
CA ALA A 9 4.40 18.01 -13.13
C ALA A 9 3.04 18.23 -12.83
N GLU A 10 2.44 18.67 -13.69
CA GLU A 10 1.24 19.00 -13.38
C GLU A 10 0.37 17.97 -13.35
N ASN A 11 0.59 17.00 -13.92
CA ASN A 11 -0.23 15.88 -13.82
C ASN A 11 -0.29 15.34 -12.46
N GLN A 12 0.73 15.63 -11.68
CA GLN A 12 0.74 15.22 -10.34
C GLN A 12 0.80 16.43 -9.55
N PRO A 13 -0.25 16.81 -8.88
CA PRO A 13 -0.25 18.01 -8.07
C PRO A 13 0.88 17.92 -7.06
N ALA A 14 1.47 19.01 -6.80
CA ALA A 14 2.58 19.06 -5.84
C ALA A 14 2.22 20.02 -4.73
N THR A 15 2.74 19.74 -3.57
CA THR A 15 2.56 20.61 -2.43
C THR A 15 3.84 21.38 -2.24
N ILE A 16 3.73 22.64 -1.95
CA ILE A 16 4.90 23.45 -1.72
C ILE A 16 5.12 23.56 -0.23
N ASP A 17 6.32 23.18 0.21
CA ASP A 17 6.67 23.29 1.60
C ASP A 17 6.95 24.74 1.88
N GLY A 18 6.11 25.40 2.64
CA GLY A 18 6.26 26.82 2.93
C GLY A 18 7.53 27.16 3.65
N ALA A 19 8.07 26.27 4.45
CA ALA A 19 9.28 26.55 5.20
C ALA A 19 10.51 26.57 4.30
N THR A 20 10.57 25.68 3.32
CA THR A 20 11.72 25.56 2.44
C THR A 20 11.41 26.00 1.03
N LEU A 21 10.17 26.30 0.75
CA LEU A 21 9.70 26.65 -0.59
C LEU A 21 10.06 25.54 -1.57
N ARG A 22 10.13 24.32 -1.07
CA ARG A 22 10.46 23.20 -1.90
C ARG A 22 9.19 22.49 -2.32
N VAL A 23 9.14 22.07 -3.56
CA VAL A 23 7.99 21.31 -4.03
C VAL A 23 8.06 19.91 -3.48
N ILE A 24 7.02 19.50 -2.79
CA ILE A 24 6.95 18.16 -2.23
C ILE A 24 6.00 17.36 -3.10
N PRO A 25 6.47 16.29 -3.72
CA PRO A 25 5.60 15.50 -4.60
C PRO A 25 4.39 14.97 -3.83
N THR A 26 3.25 14.97 -4.46
CA THR A 26 2.07 14.37 -3.87
C THR A 26 2.33 12.88 -3.69
N PRO A 27 2.08 12.35 -2.51
CA PRO A 27 2.31 10.92 -2.30
C PRO A 27 1.49 10.11 -3.27
N GLN A 28 2.08 9.08 -3.82
CA GLN A 28 1.36 8.19 -4.69
C GLN A 28 0.39 7.38 -3.86
N THR A 29 -0.73 7.04 -4.48
CA THR A 29 -1.69 6.18 -3.81
C THR A 29 -1.06 4.81 -3.61
N ILE A 30 -1.08 4.35 -2.38
CA ILE A 30 -0.56 3.05 -2.04
C ILE A 30 -1.74 2.12 -1.86
N HIS A 31 -1.77 1.06 -2.65
CA HIS A 31 -2.87 0.11 -2.58
C HIS A 31 -2.48 -1.02 -1.65
N LEU A 32 -3.23 -1.20 -0.60
CA LEU A 32 -2.96 -2.24 0.39
C LEU A 32 -4.23 -3.01 0.72
N LYS A 33 -5.08 -3.23 -0.28
CA LYS A 33 -6.33 -3.92 -0.04
C LYS A 33 -6.19 -5.43 -0.01
N THR A 34 -5.29 -5.96 -0.81
CA THR A 34 -5.13 -7.40 -0.91
C THR A 34 -3.74 -7.81 -0.45
N ALA A 35 -3.58 -9.08 -0.15
CA ALA A 35 -2.27 -9.59 0.23
C ALA A 35 -1.26 -9.40 -0.90
N ASP A 36 -1.69 -9.51 -2.15
CA ASP A 36 -0.80 -9.29 -3.27
C ASP A 36 -0.35 -7.84 -3.35
N ASP A 37 -1.26 -6.89 -3.07
CA ASP A 37 -0.89 -5.48 -3.02
C ASP A 37 0.21 -5.26 -2.00
N VAL A 38 0.07 -5.87 -0.83
CA VAL A 38 1.04 -5.71 0.24
C VAL A 38 2.38 -6.33 -0.16
N ARG A 39 2.35 -7.49 -0.81
CA ARG A 39 3.59 -8.13 -1.25
C ARG A 39 4.33 -7.28 -2.28
N LEU A 40 3.59 -6.62 -3.18
CA LEU A 40 4.21 -5.73 -4.14
C LEU A 40 4.85 -4.54 -3.44
N GLU A 41 4.21 -4.00 -2.42
CA GLU A 41 4.78 -2.90 -1.68
C GLU A 41 6.02 -3.33 -0.91
N MET A 42 6.02 -4.54 -0.35
CA MET A 42 7.18 -5.08 0.32
C MET A 42 8.36 -5.19 -0.65
N GLY A 43 8.10 -5.63 -1.87
CA GLY A 43 9.14 -5.72 -2.88
C GLY A 43 9.71 -4.35 -3.23
N LYS A 44 8.84 -3.33 -3.27
CA LYS A 44 9.28 -1.98 -3.55
C LYS A 44 10.20 -1.47 -2.43
N VAL A 45 9.80 -1.70 -1.18
CA VAL A 45 10.60 -1.28 -0.04
C VAL A 45 11.96 -1.98 -0.07
N TYR A 46 11.97 -3.27 -0.39
CA TYR A 46 13.21 -4.03 -0.47
C TYR A 46 14.14 -3.43 -1.53
N ARG A 47 13.60 -3.12 -2.71
CA ARG A 47 14.41 -2.52 -3.76
C ARG A 47 14.96 -1.16 -3.37
N GLU A 48 14.15 -0.38 -2.66
CA GLU A 48 14.60 0.94 -2.21
C GLU A 48 15.70 0.83 -1.17
N MET A 49 15.65 -0.18 -0.33
CA MET A 49 16.73 -0.42 0.60
C MET A 49 18.01 -0.84 -0.13
N ARG A 50 17.86 -1.72 -1.13
CA ARG A 50 19.02 -2.20 -1.88
C ARG A 50 19.70 -1.09 -2.67
N THR A 51 18.94 -0.10 -3.10
CA THR A 51 19.49 1.00 -3.88
C THR A 51 19.79 2.22 -3.03
N SER A 52 19.75 2.07 -1.73
CA SER A 52 20.06 3.13 -0.76
C SER A 52 19.15 4.35 -0.85
N LYS A 53 17.96 4.18 -1.42
CA LYS A 53 16.99 5.25 -1.43
C LYS A 53 16.24 5.31 -0.12
N LEU A 54 16.29 4.25 0.65
CA LEU A 54 15.61 4.16 1.93
C LEU A 54 16.57 3.55 2.93
N PRO A 55 16.78 4.18 4.09
CA PRO A 55 17.65 3.60 5.10
C PRO A 55 17.15 2.23 5.52
N MET A 56 18.08 1.32 5.75
CA MET A 56 17.72 -0.05 6.08
C MET A 56 16.89 -0.12 7.35
N GLU A 57 17.17 0.73 8.32
CA GLU A 57 16.41 0.74 9.55
C GLU A 57 14.94 1.07 9.31
N ASP A 58 14.70 2.08 8.47
CA ASP A 58 13.34 2.47 8.16
C ASP A 58 12.65 1.40 7.32
N GLY A 59 13.36 0.84 6.37
CA GLY A 59 12.79 -0.20 5.53
C GLY A 59 12.40 -1.45 6.30
N THR A 60 13.23 -1.81 7.28
CA THR A 60 12.95 -2.97 8.11
C THR A 60 11.66 -2.76 8.89
N LYS A 61 11.45 -1.55 9.42
CA LYS A 61 10.24 -1.26 10.15
C LYS A 61 9.01 -1.30 9.23
N LEU A 62 9.15 -0.77 8.02
CA LEU A 62 8.05 -0.79 7.07
C LEU A 62 7.69 -2.22 6.66
N VAL A 63 8.69 -3.05 6.42
CA VAL A 63 8.45 -4.44 6.04
C VAL A 63 7.77 -5.19 7.17
N TYR A 64 8.15 -4.90 8.41
CA TYR A 64 7.51 -5.53 9.54
C TYR A 64 6.02 -5.20 9.58
N VAL A 65 5.68 -3.93 9.42
CA VAL A 65 4.28 -3.51 9.43
C VAL A 65 3.53 -4.11 8.25
N LEU A 66 4.14 -4.12 7.07
CA LEU A 66 3.51 -4.69 5.88
C LEU A 66 3.27 -6.19 6.07
N GLY A 67 4.20 -6.87 6.72
CA GLY A 67 4.04 -8.30 6.98
C GLY A 67 2.86 -8.58 7.91
N GLN A 68 2.68 -7.72 8.94
CA GLN A 68 1.54 -7.86 9.83
C GLN A 68 0.24 -7.60 9.07
N LEU A 69 0.23 -6.58 8.23
CA LEU A 69 -0.95 -6.26 7.45
C LEU A 69 -1.31 -7.40 6.49
N CYS A 70 -0.31 -7.98 5.84
CA CYS A 70 -0.52 -9.10 4.94
C CYS A 70 -1.16 -10.27 5.67
N ARG A 71 -0.67 -10.56 6.89
CA ARG A 71 -1.23 -11.65 7.68
C ARG A 71 -2.69 -11.38 8.04
N ILE A 72 -3.01 -10.15 8.43
CA ILE A 72 -4.37 -9.80 8.80
C ILE A 72 -5.30 -9.95 7.59
N ILE A 73 -4.86 -9.51 6.42
CA ILE A 73 -5.67 -9.62 5.22
C ILE A 73 -5.91 -11.08 4.87
N GLU A 74 -4.88 -11.91 4.96
CA GLU A 74 -5.01 -13.32 4.61
C GLU A 74 -5.96 -14.03 5.57
N VAL A 75 -5.87 -13.74 6.85
CA VAL A 75 -6.78 -14.34 7.82
C VAL A 75 -8.21 -13.89 7.55
N SER A 76 -8.39 -12.61 7.24
CA SER A 76 -9.71 -12.08 6.95
C SER A 76 -10.33 -12.74 5.71
N GLU A 77 -9.52 -13.00 4.69
CA GLU A 77 -10.02 -13.65 3.48
C GLU A 77 -10.41 -15.10 3.75
N VAL A 78 -9.61 -15.80 4.53
CA VAL A 78 -9.94 -17.17 4.91
C VAL A 78 -11.24 -17.20 5.71
N GLN A 79 -11.41 -16.24 6.61
CA GLN A 79 -12.62 -16.16 7.41
C GLN A 79 -13.84 -15.96 6.52
N LYS A 80 -13.73 -15.10 5.53
CA LYS A 80 -14.85 -14.86 4.62
C LYS A 80 -15.19 -16.11 3.80
N ARG A 81 -14.19 -16.87 3.42
CA ARG A 81 -14.43 -18.12 2.66
C ARG A 81 -15.12 -19.14 3.54
N ILE A 82 -14.71 -19.24 4.80
CA ILE A 82 -15.35 -20.16 5.73
C ILE A 82 -16.81 -19.78 5.91
N GLU A 83 -17.09 -18.49 6.10
CA GLU A 83 -18.46 -18.03 6.26
C GLU A 83 -19.31 -18.31 5.02
N ALA A 84 -18.71 -18.16 3.84
CA ALA A 84 -19.43 -18.45 2.60
C ALA A 84 -19.78 -19.93 2.50
N VAL A 85 -18.86 -20.80 2.87
CA VAL A 85 -19.09 -22.24 2.84
C VAL A 85 -20.16 -22.60 3.87
N GLU A 86 -20.11 -22.01 5.05
CA GLU A 86 -21.10 -22.27 6.08
C GLU A 86 -22.50 -21.86 5.63
N ARG A 87 -22.62 -20.75 4.92
CA ARG A 87 -23.92 -20.34 4.41
C ARG A 87 -24.48 -21.34 3.41
N VAL A 88 -23.63 -21.86 2.55
CA VAL A 88 -24.05 -22.87 1.57
C VAL A 88 -24.50 -24.14 2.28
N LEU A 89 -23.74 -24.60 3.26
CA LEU A 89 -24.08 -25.80 3.99
C LEU A 89 -25.38 -25.63 4.78
N ASN A 90 -25.60 -24.47 5.36
CA ASN A 90 -26.83 -24.22 6.08
C ASN A 90 -28.03 -24.25 5.14
N ARG A 91 -27.91 -23.71 3.94
CA ARG A 91 -29.00 -23.74 2.98
C ARG A 91 -29.30 -25.18 2.55
N ARG A 92 -28.27 -25.99 2.38
CA ARG A 92 -28.47 -27.38 1.99
C ARG A 92 -29.13 -28.16 3.10
N SER A 93 -28.76 -27.92 4.34
CA SER A 93 -29.33 -28.67 5.42
C SER A 93 -30.76 -28.28 5.70
N LYS A 94 -31.22 -27.12 5.23
CA LYS A 94 -32.60 -26.71 5.40
C LYS A 94 -33.51 -27.14 4.29
N SER A 95 -33.00 -27.62 3.19
CA SER A 95 -33.83 -28.01 2.06
C SER A 95 -34.23 -29.50 2.09
#